data_e73aacd0ecfcfebb8f72778a6faac0d7
#
_entry.id   e73aacd0ecfcfebb8f72778a6faac0d7
#
_cell.length_a   1.000
_cell.length_b   1.000
_cell.length_c   1.000
_cell.angle_alpha   90.00
_cell.angle_beta   90.00
_cell.angle_gamma   90.00
#
_symmetry.space_group_name_H-M   'P 1'
#
loop_
_entity.id
_entity.type
_entity.pdbx_description
1 polymer ?
#
loop_
_entity_poly.entity_id
_entity_poly.type
_entity_poly.pdbx_seq_one_letter_code
_entity_poly.pdbx_strand_id
1 'polypeptide(L)'
;MRLFTSESVTEGHPDKVCDRVSDAILDAILEQDPTARVAVETMVTTGLVHVAGEVTTERAYVEIPEIVRREISAIGYTSSDVCFDARSCGVSVSIGQQSPDIAAGVDKSLQARQDTGDIDPLDLQGAGDQGLMFGYACDDTAALMPLPIHLAHRLAERLALVRKQGIVPGLRPDGKTQVTIGYDGQRPVSLENLVISTQHDEDRTRAWLTDALQAEVIAPVLEAETEAGTELFTAGAEVLINPSGQFVIGGPVGDAGLTGRKIIVDTYGGMARHGGGAFSGKDPSKVDRSASYAMRWVAKNVVAAGLARRCEIQVAYAIGSAHPVGIYVETFGTAAVPEERILAAVNEVFDLRPAAIVRDLDLLRPIYRATSAYGHFGRPGFTWEVTDRVEALRQAI
;
A
#
# COMPACT_ATOMS: atom_id res chain seq x y z
N MET A 1 21.93 -8.66 -18.87
CA MET A 1 21.35 -8.21 -17.58
C MET A 1 20.35 -7.11 -17.86
N ARG A 2 19.16 -7.16 -17.25
CA ARG A 2 18.14 -6.12 -17.32
C ARG A 2 18.10 -5.39 -15.98
N LEU A 3 17.96 -4.06 -15.99
CA LEU A 3 17.83 -3.27 -14.77
C LEU A 3 16.37 -2.95 -14.48
N PHE A 4 15.98 -3.06 -13.22
CA PHE A 4 14.66 -2.65 -12.77
C PHE A 4 14.78 -1.83 -11.48
N THR A 5 14.07 -0.70 -11.45
CA THR A 5 14.14 0.26 -10.35
C THR A 5 12.77 0.45 -9.71
N SER A 6 12.75 0.45 -8.39
CA SER A 6 11.59 0.86 -7.59
C SER A 6 11.99 1.89 -6.56
N GLU A 7 11.04 2.69 -6.12
CA GLU A 7 11.22 3.68 -5.05
C GLU A 7 10.23 3.48 -3.92
N SER A 8 10.59 3.95 -2.74
CA SER A 8 9.70 4.08 -1.60
C SER A 8 9.95 5.41 -0.88
N VAL A 9 9.06 5.74 0.03
CA VAL A 9 9.14 6.98 0.81
C VAL A 9 8.84 6.70 2.29
N THR A 10 9.36 7.55 3.17
CA THR A 10 9.06 7.48 4.60
C THR A 10 7.63 7.94 4.90
N GLU A 11 7.16 7.64 6.10
CA GLU A 11 5.85 8.12 6.61
C GLU A 11 5.75 9.66 6.67
N GLY A 12 6.90 10.36 6.67
CA GLY A 12 6.97 11.82 6.69
C GLY A 12 6.96 12.49 5.32
N HIS A 13 6.98 11.72 4.23
CA HIS A 13 6.76 12.27 2.90
C HIS A 13 5.36 12.89 2.82
N PRO A 14 5.17 14.09 2.23
CA PRO A 14 3.88 14.80 2.24
C PRO A 14 2.68 13.96 1.80
N ASP A 15 2.81 13.19 0.71
CA ASP A 15 1.73 12.31 0.25
C ASP A 15 1.41 11.21 1.28
N LYS A 16 2.43 10.66 1.97
CA LYS A 16 2.21 9.62 2.98
C LYS A 16 1.68 10.17 4.30
N VAL A 17 1.97 11.41 4.62
CA VAL A 17 1.27 12.14 5.70
C VAL A 17 -0.23 12.19 5.42
N CYS A 18 -0.62 12.49 4.17
CA CYS A 18 -2.02 12.51 3.75
C CYS A 18 -2.68 11.13 3.82
N ASP A 19 -2.02 10.08 3.31
CA ASP A 19 -2.49 8.71 3.39
C ASP A 19 -2.68 8.27 4.85
N ARG A 20 -1.73 8.62 5.71
CA ARG A 20 -1.79 8.30 7.14
C ARG A 20 -2.97 8.96 7.85
N VAL A 21 -3.23 10.24 7.56
CA VAL A 21 -4.36 10.99 8.13
C VAL A 21 -5.67 10.40 7.65
N SER A 22 -5.82 10.17 6.34
CA SER A 22 -7.03 9.61 5.74
C SER A 22 -7.37 8.22 6.29
N ASP A 23 -6.38 7.33 6.41
CA ASP A 23 -6.60 5.99 6.97
C ASP A 23 -6.82 6.01 8.50
N ALA A 24 -6.24 6.95 9.23
CA ALA A 24 -6.52 7.11 10.66
C ALA A 24 -7.95 7.61 10.94
N ILE A 25 -8.48 8.47 10.07
CA ILE A 25 -9.89 8.89 10.13
C ILE A 25 -10.81 7.71 9.81
N LEU A 26 -10.51 6.95 8.75
CA LEU A 26 -11.23 5.73 8.39
C LEU A 26 -11.28 4.75 9.57
N ASP A 27 -10.14 4.42 10.17
CA ASP A 27 -10.06 3.47 11.28
C ASP A 27 -10.89 3.96 12.49
N ALA A 28 -10.81 5.24 12.83
CA ALA A 28 -11.57 5.81 13.94
C ALA A 28 -13.10 5.76 13.71
N ILE A 29 -13.54 5.83 12.46
CA ILE A 29 -14.95 5.68 12.10
C ILE A 29 -15.36 4.21 12.16
N LEU A 30 -14.56 3.29 11.56
CA LEU A 30 -14.86 1.85 11.55
C LEU A 30 -14.85 1.23 12.95
N GLU A 31 -14.07 1.76 13.88
CA GLU A 31 -14.07 1.32 15.28
C GLU A 31 -15.44 1.51 15.94
N GLN A 32 -16.19 2.54 15.55
CA GLN A 32 -17.51 2.85 16.09
C GLN A 32 -18.66 2.33 15.21
N ASP A 33 -18.46 2.30 13.89
CA ASP A 33 -19.42 1.84 12.89
C ASP A 33 -18.71 1.07 11.76
N PRO A 34 -18.57 -0.27 11.89
CA PRO A 34 -17.91 -1.10 10.86
C PRO A 34 -18.58 -1.06 9.49
N THR A 35 -19.84 -0.61 9.42
CA THR A 35 -20.62 -0.52 8.18
C THR A 35 -20.63 0.86 7.55
N ALA A 36 -19.94 1.82 8.16
CA ALA A 36 -19.82 3.18 7.64
C ALA A 36 -19.27 3.22 6.21
N ARG A 37 -19.77 4.14 5.41
CA ARG A 37 -19.25 4.45 4.07
C ARG A 37 -18.33 5.66 4.18
N VAL A 38 -17.07 5.46 3.81
CA VAL A 38 -16.01 6.46 4.00
C VAL A 38 -15.21 6.59 2.71
N ALA A 39 -15.07 7.82 2.26
CA ALA A 39 -14.14 8.21 1.20
C ALA A 39 -13.54 9.56 1.63
N VAL A 40 -12.40 9.53 2.31
CA VAL A 40 -11.75 10.72 2.88
C VAL A 40 -10.39 10.92 2.24
N GLU A 41 -10.19 12.09 1.69
CA GLU A 41 -8.94 12.55 1.10
C GLU A 41 -8.35 13.70 1.91
N THR A 42 -7.05 13.76 1.97
CA THR A 42 -6.31 14.78 2.70
C THR A 42 -5.35 15.48 1.74
N MET A 43 -5.24 16.78 1.88
CA MET A 43 -4.19 17.60 1.29
C MET A 43 -3.37 18.23 2.40
N VAL A 44 -2.05 18.27 2.25
CA VAL A 44 -1.14 18.96 3.17
C VAL A 44 -0.23 19.90 2.38
N THR A 45 -0.02 21.09 2.92
CA THR A 45 0.92 22.07 2.37
C THR A 45 1.46 22.96 3.51
N THR A 46 2.21 24.00 3.21
CA THR A 46 2.78 24.91 4.22
C THR A 46 1.72 25.39 5.22
N GLY A 47 1.85 24.94 6.47
CA GLY A 47 1.01 25.36 7.59
C GLY A 47 -0.45 24.94 7.55
N LEU A 48 -0.89 24.11 6.58
CA LEU A 48 -2.29 23.75 6.39
C LEU A 48 -2.46 22.24 6.12
N VAL A 49 -3.48 21.66 6.75
CA VAL A 49 -4.06 20.36 6.39
C VAL A 49 -5.52 20.58 6.02
N HIS A 50 -5.92 20.12 4.85
CA HIS A 50 -7.31 20.10 4.43
C HIS A 50 -7.79 18.66 4.26
N VAL A 51 -8.91 18.33 4.91
CA VAL A 51 -9.56 17.03 4.83
C VAL A 51 -10.88 17.22 4.11
N ALA A 52 -11.09 16.48 3.04
CA ALA A 52 -12.31 16.52 2.22
C ALA A 52 -12.82 15.11 1.93
N GLY A 53 -14.08 15.01 1.49
CA GLY A 53 -14.67 13.75 1.07
C GLY A 53 -16.09 13.53 1.59
N GLU A 54 -16.49 12.27 1.62
CA GLU A 54 -17.84 11.87 2.03
C GLU A 54 -17.76 10.79 3.12
N VAL A 55 -18.60 10.97 4.15
CA VAL A 55 -18.82 10.01 5.23
C VAL A 55 -20.31 9.83 5.45
N THR A 56 -20.76 8.57 5.40
CA THR A 56 -22.11 8.19 5.80
C THR A 56 -22.01 7.17 6.91
N THR A 57 -22.49 7.51 8.09
CA THR A 57 -22.50 6.67 9.29
C THR A 57 -23.73 6.98 10.12
N GLU A 58 -24.23 5.98 10.84
CA GLU A 58 -25.36 6.13 11.79
C GLU A 58 -24.90 6.33 13.23
N ARG A 59 -23.66 5.95 13.56
CA ARG A 59 -23.20 5.80 14.95
C ARG A 59 -21.88 6.50 15.24
N ALA A 60 -21.02 6.67 14.23
CA ALA A 60 -19.67 7.18 14.47
C ALA A 60 -19.66 8.72 14.57
N TYR A 61 -18.93 9.21 15.55
CA TYR A 61 -18.51 10.61 15.65
C TYR A 61 -17.01 10.65 15.95
N VAL A 62 -16.27 11.41 15.16
CA VAL A 62 -14.82 11.53 15.31
C VAL A 62 -14.36 13.00 15.24
N GLU A 63 -13.44 13.36 16.12
CA GLU A 63 -12.79 14.68 16.13
C GLU A 63 -11.65 14.70 15.11
N ILE A 64 -11.98 14.96 13.85
CA ILE A 64 -11.02 14.95 12.72
C ILE A 64 -9.79 15.82 13.00
N PRO A 65 -9.91 17.08 13.50
CA PRO A 65 -8.75 17.89 13.80
C PRO A 65 -7.80 17.27 14.83
N GLU A 66 -8.33 16.56 15.82
CA GLU A 66 -7.49 15.87 16.83
C GLU A 66 -6.77 14.67 16.23
N ILE A 67 -7.44 13.89 15.38
CA ILE A 67 -6.82 12.78 14.64
C ILE A 67 -5.68 13.31 13.77
N VAL A 68 -5.91 14.35 12.99
CA VAL A 68 -4.90 15.00 12.15
C VAL A 68 -3.66 15.37 12.96
N ARG A 69 -3.83 16.10 14.07
CA ARG A 69 -2.72 16.55 14.92
C ARG A 69 -1.97 15.39 15.55
N ARG A 70 -2.67 14.37 16.02
CA ARG A 70 -2.09 13.17 16.60
C ARG A 70 -1.21 12.43 15.59
N GLU A 71 -1.71 12.19 14.37
CA GLU A 71 -0.97 11.45 13.36
C GLU A 71 0.26 12.23 12.86
N ILE A 72 0.14 13.52 12.63
CA ILE A 72 1.25 14.38 12.21
C ILE A 72 2.34 14.46 13.30
N SER A 73 1.93 14.56 14.57
CA SER A 73 2.86 14.54 15.70
C SER A 73 3.57 13.19 15.83
N ALA A 74 2.84 12.06 15.65
CA ALA A 74 3.40 10.72 15.70
C ALA A 74 4.40 10.42 14.56
N ILE A 75 4.25 11.07 13.41
CA ILE A 75 5.22 11.06 12.31
C ILE A 75 6.51 11.76 12.71
N GLY A 76 6.44 12.83 13.52
CA GLY A 76 7.59 13.59 13.99
C GLY A 76 7.59 15.06 13.58
N TYR A 77 6.51 15.59 13.03
CA TYR A 77 6.33 17.01 12.76
C TYR A 77 5.79 17.72 14.01
N THR A 78 6.70 18.08 14.91
CA THR A 78 6.39 18.56 16.26
C THR A 78 6.80 20.00 16.56
N SER A 79 7.48 20.65 15.64
CA SER A 79 7.89 22.05 15.76
C SER A 79 8.15 22.69 14.39
N SER A 80 8.21 24.02 14.37
CA SER A 80 8.63 24.78 13.19
C SER A 80 10.07 24.48 12.74
N ASP A 81 10.92 23.97 13.65
CA ASP A 81 12.31 23.63 13.33
C ASP A 81 12.41 22.46 12.34
N VAL A 82 11.42 21.56 12.38
CA VAL A 82 11.29 20.48 11.40
C VAL A 82 10.39 20.87 10.22
N CYS A 83 10.17 22.14 10.01
CA CYS A 83 9.41 22.76 8.94
C CYS A 83 7.89 22.58 8.99
N PHE A 84 7.34 21.80 9.92
CA PHE A 84 5.89 21.60 10.09
C PHE A 84 5.56 21.26 11.54
N ASP A 85 4.49 21.86 12.09
CA ASP A 85 4.11 21.64 13.48
C ASP A 85 2.64 21.22 13.59
N ALA A 86 2.41 20.03 14.09
CA ALA A 86 1.09 19.45 14.34
C ALA A 86 0.21 20.30 15.26
N ARG A 87 0.80 21.10 16.16
CA ARG A 87 0.05 21.92 17.13
C ARG A 87 -0.44 23.22 16.54
N SER A 88 0.32 23.82 15.63
CA SER A 88 0.06 25.15 15.08
C SER A 88 -0.48 25.17 13.67
N CYS A 89 -0.41 24.05 12.91
CA CYS A 89 -0.95 24.00 11.55
C CYS A 89 -2.47 24.23 11.56
N GLY A 90 -2.96 24.94 10.53
CA GLY A 90 -4.39 25.03 10.26
C GLY A 90 -4.94 23.67 9.91
N VAL A 91 -6.15 23.35 10.39
CA VAL A 91 -6.90 22.15 9.97
C VAL A 91 -8.25 22.61 9.47
N SER A 92 -8.53 22.33 8.21
CA SER A 92 -9.80 22.62 7.53
C SER A 92 -10.48 21.30 7.15
N VAL A 93 -11.81 21.23 7.33
CA VAL A 93 -12.60 20.02 7.08
C VAL A 93 -13.79 20.35 6.19
N SER A 94 -13.95 19.60 5.10
CA SER A 94 -15.07 19.68 4.17
C SER A 94 -15.58 18.27 3.88
N ILE A 95 -16.40 17.74 4.79
CA ILE A 95 -16.98 16.40 4.69
C ILE A 95 -18.48 16.52 4.38
N GLY A 96 -18.91 15.85 3.30
CA GLY A 96 -20.30 15.68 2.92
C GLY A 96 -20.82 14.27 3.23
N GLN A 97 -22.02 13.98 2.75
CA GLN A 97 -22.59 12.63 2.73
C GLN A 97 -22.43 12.00 1.35
N GLN A 98 -22.33 10.68 1.29
CA GLN A 98 -22.32 9.96 0.02
C GLN A 98 -23.60 10.22 -0.77
N SER A 99 -23.48 10.34 -2.10
CA SER A 99 -24.63 10.47 -3.00
C SER A 99 -25.61 9.30 -2.82
N PRO A 100 -26.92 9.57 -2.65
CA PRO A 100 -27.95 8.52 -2.57
C PRO A 100 -27.98 7.63 -3.82
N ASP A 101 -27.66 8.16 -4.99
CA ASP A 101 -27.63 7.40 -6.24
C ASP A 101 -26.53 6.35 -6.24
N ILE A 102 -25.36 6.69 -5.70
CA ILE A 102 -24.24 5.74 -5.53
C ILE A 102 -24.61 4.69 -4.48
N ALA A 103 -25.13 5.12 -3.33
CA ALA A 103 -25.53 4.23 -2.24
C ALA A 103 -26.54 3.16 -2.72
N ALA A 104 -27.55 3.56 -3.49
CA ALA A 104 -28.56 2.64 -4.01
C ALA A 104 -27.98 1.51 -4.88
N GLY A 105 -26.91 1.77 -5.64
CA GLY A 105 -26.23 0.77 -6.46
C GLY A 105 -25.35 -0.18 -5.65
N VAL A 106 -24.77 0.30 -4.54
CA VAL A 106 -23.90 -0.49 -3.65
C VAL A 106 -24.72 -1.37 -2.70
N ASP A 107 -25.77 -0.80 -2.10
CA ASP A 107 -26.58 -1.47 -1.07
C ASP A 107 -27.49 -2.56 -1.66
N LYS A 108 -27.89 -2.43 -2.91
CA LYS A 108 -28.64 -3.45 -3.64
C LYS A 108 -28.09 -3.64 -5.05
N SER A 109 -27.38 -4.74 -5.25
CA SER A 109 -26.74 -5.07 -6.53
C SER A 109 -27.74 -5.19 -7.70
N LEU A 110 -27.21 -5.19 -8.93
CA LEU A 110 -27.98 -5.47 -10.15
C LEU A 110 -28.65 -6.86 -10.07
N GLN A 111 -27.92 -7.87 -9.61
CA GLN A 111 -28.42 -9.22 -9.42
C GLN A 111 -29.57 -9.26 -8.44
N ALA A 112 -29.41 -8.64 -7.27
CA ALA A 112 -30.47 -8.56 -6.25
C ALA A 112 -31.71 -7.76 -6.67
N ARG A 113 -31.59 -6.87 -7.67
CA ARG A 113 -32.72 -6.12 -8.23
C ARG A 113 -33.48 -6.91 -9.30
N GLN A 114 -32.81 -7.81 -9.98
CA GLN A 114 -33.38 -8.63 -11.08
C GLN A 114 -33.97 -9.95 -10.60
N ASP A 115 -33.46 -10.51 -9.49
CA ASP A 115 -33.92 -11.77 -8.93
C ASP A 115 -35.17 -11.55 -8.06
N THR A 116 -36.16 -12.43 -8.22
CA THR A 116 -37.40 -12.45 -7.43
C THR A 116 -37.48 -13.65 -6.48
N GLY A 117 -36.42 -14.48 -6.40
CA GLY A 117 -36.32 -15.68 -5.57
C GLY A 117 -35.53 -15.46 -4.27
N ASP A 118 -35.05 -16.55 -3.70
CA ASP A 118 -34.10 -16.53 -2.58
C ASP A 118 -32.73 -16.07 -3.11
N ILE A 119 -32.33 -14.84 -2.71
CA ILE A 119 -31.08 -14.22 -3.11
C ILE A 119 -29.98 -14.67 -2.14
N ASP A 120 -28.83 -15.11 -2.67
CA ASP A 120 -27.62 -15.31 -1.86
C ASP A 120 -27.26 -13.99 -1.16
N PRO A 121 -27.12 -13.96 0.18
CA PRO A 121 -26.73 -12.74 0.89
C PRO A 121 -25.47 -12.05 0.36
N LEU A 122 -24.56 -12.81 -0.24
CA LEU A 122 -23.33 -12.26 -0.85
C LEU A 122 -23.58 -11.57 -2.20
N ASP A 123 -24.75 -11.77 -2.81
CA ASP A 123 -25.17 -11.05 -4.02
C ASP A 123 -25.91 -9.74 -3.71
N LEU A 124 -26.18 -9.45 -2.44
CA LEU A 124 -26.88 -8.21 -2.06
C LEU A 124 -26.04 -6.97 -2.35
N GLN A 125 -24.74 -7.02 -2.01
CA GLN A 125 -23.84 -5.89 -2.18
C GLN A 125 -23.25 -5.86 -3.58
N GLY A 126 -23.44 -4.75 -4.30
CA GLY A 126 -22.77 -4.46 -5.56
C GLY A 126 -21.40 -3.81 -5.37
N ALA A 127 -20.57 -3.84 -6.40
CA ALA A 127 -19.33 -3.07 -6.43
C ALA A 127 -19.61 -1.57 -6.32
N GLY A 128 -18.84 -0.88 -5.47
CA GLY A 128 -19.02 0.56 -5.20
C GLY A 128 -18.63 1.47 -6.37
N ASP A 129 -17.89 0.94 -7.33
CA ASP A 129 -17.52 1.63 -8.57
C ASP A 129 -17.24 0.59 -9.66
N GLN A 130 -17.16 1.05 -10.91
CA GLN A 130 -16.51 0.31 -11.98
C GLN A 130 -15.00 0.41 -11.83
N GLY A 131 -14.25 -0.59 -12.31
CA GLY A 131 -12.80 -0.52 -12.29
C GLY A 131 -12.14 -1.85 -12.57
N LEU A 132 -10.83 -1.80 -12.68
CA LEU A 132 -9.98 -2.99 -12.80
C LEU A 132 -8.87 -2.91 -11.75
N MET A 133 -8.59 -4.03 -11.10
CA MET A 133 -7.62 -4.16 -10.02
C MET A 133 -6.65 -5.27 -10.34
N PHE A 134 -5.40 -5.11 -9.90
CA PHE A 134 -4.35 -6.08 -10.12
C PHE A 134 -3.78 -6.59 -8.81
N GLY A 135 -3.46 -7.88 -8.78
CA GLY A 135 -2.61 -8.49 -7.79
C GLY A 135 -1.36 -9.06 -8.43
N TYR A 136 -0.29 -9.13 -7.66
CA TYR A 136 0.97 -9.70 -8.12
C TYR A 136 1.68 -10.44 -6.98
N ALA A 137 2.41 -11.49 -7.34
CA ALA A 137 3.37 -12.17 -6.49
C ALA A 137 4.50 -12.75 -7.33
N CYS A 138 5.68 -12.86 -6.76
CA CYS A 138 6.82 -13.53 -7.37
C CYS A 138 7.73 -14.12 -6.30
N ASP A 139 8.58 -15.07 -6.70
CA ASP A 139 9.52 -15.77 -5.84
C ASP A 139 10.85 -15.03 -5.63
N ASP A 140 10.86 -13.70 -5.84
CA ASP A 140 12.08 -12.89 -5.66
C ASP A 140 12.48 -12.76 -4.17
N THR A 141 11.49 -12.82 -3.25
CA THR A 141 11.70 -12.67 -1.79
C THR A 141 10.83 -13.65 -1.00
N ALA A 142 11.16 -13.90 0.26
CA ALA A 142 10.34 -14.72 1.16
C ALA A 142 8.92 -14.18 1.35
N ALA A 143 8.73 -12.87 1.22
CA ALA A 143 7.43 -12.22 1.25
C ALA A 143 6.62 -12.41 -0.04
N LEU A 144 7.20 -13.05 -1.06
CA LEU A 144 6.65 -13.18 -2.42
C LEU A 144 6.36 -11.82 -3.07
N MET A 145 7.26 -10.86 -2.85
CA MET A 145 7.26 -9.51 -3.41
C MET A 145 8.42 -9.30 -4.37
N PRO A 146 8.30 -8.40 -5.36
CA PRO A 146 9.43 -7.98 -6.17
C PRO A 146 10.54 -7.38 -5.31
N LEU A 147 11.77 -7.82 -5.52
CA LEU A 147 12.92 -7.42 -4.70
C LEU A 147 13.17 -5.90 -4.69
N PRO A 148 13.07 -5.15 -5.82
CA PRO A 148 13.36 -3.71 -5.80
C PRO A 148 12.46 -2.92 -4.85
N ILE A 149 11.13 -3.14 -4.91
CA ILE A 149 10.18 -2.44 -4.03
C ILE A 149 10.28 -2.94 -2.59
N HIS A 150 10.52 -4.23 -2.39
CA HIS A 150 10.72 -4.80 -1.07
C HIS A 150 11.90 -4.14 -0.34
N LEU A 151 13.07 -4.08 -0.98
CA LEU A 151 14.24 -3.40 -0.43
C LEU A 151 14.01 -1.90 -0.22
N ALA A 152 13.37 -1.22 -1.17
CA ALA A 152 13.06 0.20 -1.03
C ALA A 152 12.19 0.46 0.21
N HIS A 153 11.19 -0.39 0.46
CA HIS A 153 10.36 -0.29 1.68
C HIS A 153 11.16 -0.55 2.95
N ARG A 154 11.98 -1.61 2.99
CA ARG A 154 12.79 -1.92 4.19
C ARG A 154 13.76 -0.80 4.53
N LEU A 155 14.39 -0.19 3.51
CA LEU A 155 15.26 0.97 3.69
C LEU A 155 14.50 2.20 4.22
N ALA A 156 13.33 2.51 3.68
CA ALA A 156 12.51 3.63 4.12
C ALA A 156 11.98 3.41 5.56
N GLU A 157 11.55 2.21 5.89
CA GLU A 157 11.12 1.83 7.24
C GLU A 157 12.27 1.93 8.25
N ARG A 158 13.44 1.40 7.90
CA ARG A 158 14.64 1.47 8.75
C ARG A 158 15.09 2.91 8.95
N LEU A 159 15.06 3.74 7.89
CA LEU A 159 15.37 5.16 7.97
C LEU A 159 14.47 5.90 8.99
N ALA A 160 13.17 5.64 8.95
CA ALA A 160 12.23 6.22 9.92
C ALA A 160 12.46 5.69 11.34
N LEU A 161 12.78 4.40 11.49
CA LEU A 161 13.06 3.78 12.78
C LEU A 161 14.28 4.39 13.46
N VAL A 162 15.43 4.50 12.75
CA VAL A 162 16.66 5.05 13.34
C VAL A 162 16.51 6.53 13.70
N ARG A 163 15.67 7.28 12.95
CA ARG A 163 15.28 8.65 13.31
C ARG A 163 14.47 8.68 14.61
N LYS A 164 13.37 7.90 14.67
CA LYS A 164 12.45 7.90 15.84
C LYS A 164 13.12 7.42 17.12
N GLN A 165 14.05 6.49 17.01
CA GLN A 165 14.81 5.98 18.15
C GLN A 165 16.03 6.84 18.52
N GLY A 166 16.32 7.90 17.76
CA GLY A 166 17.48 8.76 18.00
C GLY A 166 18.83 8.07 17.76
N ILE A 167 18.86 6.94 17.02
CA ILE A 167 20.08 6.23 16.65
C ILE A 167 20.93 7.10 15.73
N VAL A 168 20.28 7.76 14.75
CA VAL A 168 20.92 8.75 13.87
C VAL A 168 20.30 10.11 14.18
N PRO A 169 20.88 10.88 15.12
CA PRO A 169 20.32 12.16 15.54
C PRO A 169 20.47 13.21 14.43
N GLY A 170 19.45 14.07 14.28
CA GLY A 170 19.43 15.10 13.25
C GLY A 170 18.80 14.66 11.93
N LEU A 171 18.28 13.45 11.83
CA LEU A 171 17.34 13.09 10.75
C LEU A 171 15.97 13.70 11.00
N ARG A 172 15.32 14.16 9.92
CA ARG A 172 13.97 14.71 9.91
C ARG A 172 12.99 13.77 9.21
N PRO A 173 11.65 14.00 9.31
CA PRO A 173 10.66 13.00 8.90
C PRO A 173 10.62 12.65 7.41
N ASP A 174 10.90 13.59 6.52
CA ASP A 174 10.79 13.38 5.07
C ASP A 174 11.99 12.60 4.51
N GLY A 175 11.72 11.63 3.65
CA GLY A 175 12.77 10.86 3.01
C GLY A 175 12.25 9.95 1.91
N LYS A 176 13.15 9.59 0.99
CA LYS A 176 12.91 8.70 -0.14
C LYS A 176 14.03 7.69 -0.26
N THR A 177 13.69 6.52 -0.75
CA THR A 177 14.65 5.46 -1.11
C THR A 177 14.37 4.98 -2.52
N GLN A 178 15.41 4.63 -3.26
CA GLN A 178 15.30 4.06 -4.59
C GLN A 178 16.30 2.92 -4.71
N VAL A 179 15.89 1.81 -5.30
CA VAL A 179 16.71 0.61 -5.46
C VAL A 179 16.65 0.14 -6.90
N THR A 180 17.80 -0.08 -7.51
CA THR A 180 17.94 -0.66 -8.84
C THR A 180 18.58 -2.04 -8.72
N ILE A 181 17.87 -3.06 -9.20
CA ILE A 181 18.28 -4.46 -9.21
C ILE A 181 18.59 -4.92 -10.63
N GLY A 182 19.71 -5.63 -10.78
CA GLY A 182 20.07 -6.36 -11.99
C GLY A 182 19.41 -7.72 -12.02
N TYR A 183 18.79 -8.06 -13.15
CA TYR A 183 18.11 -9.33 -13.39
C TYR A 183 18.81 -10.13 -14.49
N ASP A 184 19.04 -11.41 -14.23
CA ASP A 184 19.36 -12.40 -15.27
C ASP A 184 18.06 -13.18 -15.60
N GLY A 185 17.54 -12.96 -16.81
CA GLY A 185 16.20 -13.42 -17.15
C GLY A 185 15.16 -12.81 -16.21
N GLN A 186 14.59 -13.62 -15.34
CA GLN A 186 13.60 -13.23 -14.34
C GLN A 186 14.10 -13.33 -12.90
N ARG A 187 15.38 -13.65 -12.67
CA ARG A 187 15.97 -13.76 -11.33
C ARG A 187 16.73 -12.49 -10.97
N PRO A 188 16.52 -11.91 -9.80
CA PRO A 188 17.35 -10.84 -9.28
C PRO A 188 18.75 -11.43 -8.98
N VAL A 189 19.82 -10.72 -9.38
CA VAL A 189 21.20 -11.22 -9.21
C VAL A 189 22.14 -10.20 -8.59
N SER A 190 21.86 -8.90 -8.74
CA SER A 190 22.77 -7.86 -8.24
C SER A 190 22.03 -6.60 -7.80
N LEU A 191 22.57 -5.94 -6.77
CA LEU A 191 22.24 -4.56 -6.44
C LEU A 191 23.13 -3.65 -7.28
N GLU A 192 22.53 -2.82 -8.11
CA GLU A 192 23.29 -1.94 -9.01
C GLU A 192 23.39 -0.51 -8.48
N ASN A 193 22.26 0.01 -7.96
CA ASN A 193 22.21 1.37 -7.43
C ASN A 193 21.24 1.47 -6.24
N LEU A 194 21.62 2.28 -5.25
CA LEU A 194 20.81 2.60 -4.09
C LEU A 194 20.89 4.10 -3.83
N VAL A 195 19.73 4.77 -3.82
CA VAL A 195 19.63 6.20 -3.50
C VAL A 195 18.84 6.37 -2.23
N ILE A 196 19.35 7.16 -1.29
CA ILE A 196 18.60 7.67 -0.14
C ILE A 196 18.65 9.19 -0.16
N SER A 197 17.47 9.82 -0.20
CA SER A 197 17.31 11.24 0.04
C SER A 197 16.55 11.42 1.35
N THR A 198 17.17 12.05 2.34
CA THR A 198 16.60 12.23 3.67
C THR A 198 16.74 13.65 4.16
N GLN A 199 15.67 14.19 4.71
CA GLN A 199 15.66 15.48 5.38
C GLN A 199 16.48 15.40 6.67
N HIS A 200 17.26 16.46 6.95
CA HIS A 200 18.20 16.50 8.07
C HIS A 200 18.36 17.91 8.63
N ASP A 201 18.96 17.99 9.82
CA ASP A 201 19.36 19.27 10.43
C ASP A 201 20.47 19.94 9.62
N GLU A 202 20.50 21.28 9.62
CA GLU A 202 21.41 22.09 8.80
C GLU A 202 22.89 21.84 9.11
N ASP A 203 23.23 21.44 10.34
CA ASP A 203 24.58 21.14 10.78
C ASP A 203 25.11 19.76 10.36
N ARG A 204 24.30 18.93 9.70
CA ARG A 204 24.68 17.59 9.24
C ARG A 204 25.32 17.67 7.86
N THR A 205 26.58 17.25 7.77
CA THR A 205 27.28 17.19 6.48
C THR A 205 26.90 15.94 5.69
N ARG A 206 27.03 16.00 4.36
CA ARG A 206 26.78 14.86 3.50
C ARG A 206 27.69 13.67 3.84
N ALA A 207 28.96 13.90 4.16
CA ALA A 207 29.89 12.83 4.55
C ALA A 207 29.40 12.13 5.81
N TRP A 208 29.02 12.89 6.85
CA TRP A 208 28.47 12.32 8.07
C TRP A 208 27.19 11.52 7.81
N LEU A 209 26.28 12.05 6.99
CA LEU A 209 25.05 11.33 6.61
C LEU A 209 25.38 10.02 5.88
N THR A 210 26.34 10.02 4.98
CA THR A 210 26.74 8.84 4.23
C THR A 210 27.24 7.73 5.17
N ASP A 211 28.15 8.05 6.09
CA ASP A 211 28.70 7.10 7.04
C ASP A 211 27.62 6.55 7.98
N ALA A 212 26.77 7.44 8.53
CA ALA A 212 25.70 7.06 9.43
C ALA A 212 24.64 6.18 8.76
N LEU A 213 24.19 6.54 7.56
CA LEU A 213 23.19 5.77 6.83
C LEU A 213 23.74 4.44 6.29
N GLN A 214 25.01 4.39 5.93
CA GLN A 214 25.65 3.15 5.54
C GLN A 214 25.66 2.15 6.72
N ALA A 215 26.04 2.61 7.91
CA ALA A 215 26.14 1.77 9.09
C ALA A 215 24.79 1.38 9.70
N GLU A 216 23.86 2.32 9.79
CA GLU A 216 22.64 2.16 10.59
C GLU A 216 21.39 1.83 9.75
N VAL A 217 21.43 2.04 8.42
CA VAL A 217 20.28 1.79 7.54
C VAL A 217 20.61 0.74 6.49
N ILE A 218 21.64 0.97 5.67
CA ILE A 218 21.91 0.12 4.49
C ILE A 218 22.43 -1.25 4.91
N ALA A 219 23.50 -1.30 5.68
CA ALA A 219 24.11 -2.56 6.07
C ALA A 219 23.13 -3.47 6.83
N PRO A 220 22.40 -3.00 7.88
CA PRO A 220 21.46 -3.86 8.58
C PRO A 220 20.29 -4.37 7.73
N VAL A 221 19.83 -3.59 6.73
CA VAL A 221 18.77 -4.05 5.81
C VAL A 221 19.31 -5.13 4.88
N LEU A 222 20.48 -4.94 4.28
CA LEU A 222 21.06 -5.94 3.38
C LEU A 222 21.47 -7.24 4.11
N GLU A 223 21.94 -7.14 5.36
CA GLU A 223 22.21 -8.29 6.22
C GLU A 223 20.95 -9.09 6.51
N ALA A 224 19.86 -8.42 6.92
CA ALA A 224 18.58 -9.06 7.19
C ALA A 224 17.99 -9.77 5.96
N GLU A 225 18.15 -9.20 4.77
CA GLU A 225 17.71 -9.84 3.53
C GLU A 225 18.56 -11.06 3.17
N THR A 226 19.87 -10.99 3.42
CA THR A 226 20.76 -12.15 3.23
C THR A 226 20.39 -13.29 4.20
N GLU A 227 20.11 -12.99 5.46
CA GLU A 227 19.64 -13.96 6.45
C GLU A 227 18.28 -14.56 6.08
N ALA A 228 17.40 -13.79 5.42
CA ALA A 228 16.14 -14.26 4.87
C ALA A 228 16.28 -15.11 3.60
N GLY A 229 17.49 -15.33 3.12
CA GLY A 229 17.81 -16.19 1.96
C GLY A 229 17.83 -15.47 0.62
N THR A 230 17.87 -14.14 0.60
CA THR A 230 18.04 -13.36 -0.63
C THR A 230 19.50 -13.39 -1.06
N GLU A 231 19.81 -14.09 -2.15
CA GLU A 231 21.14 -14.11 -2.74
C GLU A 231 21.30 -12.96 -3.72
N LEU A 232 22.09 -11.95 -3.32
CA LEU A 232 22.28 -10.74 -4.13
C LEU A 232 23.75 -10.31 -4.11
N PHE A 233 24.34 -10.14 -5.30
CA PHE A 233 25.67 -9.55 -5.42
C PHE A 233 25.59 -8.05 -5.19
N THR A 234 26.26 -7.56 -4.13
CA THR A 234 26.21 -6.14 -3.72
C THR A 234 27.55 -5.41 -3.96
N ALA A 235 28.63 -6.14 -4.23
CA ALA A 235 29.93 -5.54 -4.47
C ALA A 235 29.92 -4.73 -5.78
N GLY A 236 30.21 -3.44 -5.67
CA GLY A 236 30.18 -2.51 -6.81
C GLY A 236 28.89 -1.73 -6.98
N ALA A 237 27.90 -1.94 -6.11
CA ALA A 237 26.67 -1.13 -6.10
C ALA A 237 27.01 0.36 -5.86
N GLU A 238 26.44 1.24 -6.67
CA GLU A 238 26.57 2.67 -6.45
C GLU A 238 25.59 3.12 -5.36
N VAL A 239 26.11 3.75 -4.30
CA VAL A 239 25.30 4.29 -3.21
C VAL A 239 25.32 5.82 -3.24
N LEU A 240 24.17 6.44 -3.42
CA LEU A 240 23.99 7.89 -3.51
C LEU A 240 23.16 8.40 -2.31
N ILE A 241 23.81 9.18 -1.44
CA ILE A 241 23.15 9.80 -0.29
C ILE A 241 23.01 11.30 -0.55
N ASN A 242 21.76 11.81 -0.51
CA ASN A 242 21.43 13.23 -0.79
C ASN A 242 22.21 13.77 -2.01
N PRO A 243 22.06 13.18 -3.21
CA PRO A 243 22.88 13.54 -4.37
C PRO A 243 22.66 15.00 -4.81
N SER A 244 21.53 15.61 -4.50
CA SER A 244 21.23 17.02 -4.77
C SER A 244 21.88 18.01 -3.79
N GLY A 245 22.54 17.51 -2.73
CA GLY A 245 23.16 18.35 -1.70
C GLY A 245 22.37 18.35 -0.39
N GLN A 246 22.19 19.52 0.23
CA GLN A 246 21.44 19.65 1.48
C GLN A 246 19.94 19.42 1.28
N PHE A 247 19.32 18.77 2.26
CA PHE A 247 17.89 18.56 2.32
C PHE A 247 17.36 18.95 3.71
N VAL A 248 17.40 20.26 4.00
CA VAL A 248 16.96 20.83 5.28
C VAL A 248 15.48 21.19 5.24
N ILE A 249 15.03 21.82 4.14
CA ILE A 249 13.63 22.15 3.91
C ILE A 249 12.97 20.96 3.21
N GLY A 250 12.00 20.34 3.86
CA GLY A 250 11.27 19.17 3.37
C GLY A 250 9.89 19.07 4.02
N GLY A 251 9.23 17.92 3.83
CA GLY A 251 7.88 17.71 4.30
C GLY A 251 6.88 18.65 3.62
N PRO A 252 5.73 18.94 4.26
CA PRO A 252 4.67 19.77 3.68
C PRO A 252 5.05 21.21 3.30
N VAL A 253 6.17 21.71 3.82
CA VAL A 253 6.71 23.04 3.46
C VAL A 253 7.53 22.96 2.16
N GLY A 254 8.18 21.82 1.92
CA GLY A 254 8.97 21.61 0.71
C GLY A 254 8.11 21.30 -0.51
N ASP A 255 7.06 20.49 -0.33
CA ASP A 255 6.15 20.08 -1.39
C ASP A 255 4.76 19.75 -0.80
N ALA A 256 3.71 20.01 -1.57
CA ALA A 256 2.36 19.66 -1.17
C ALA A 256 2.10 18.17 -1.32
N GLY A 257 1.37 17.58 -0.35
CA GLY A 257 0.94 16.19 -0.39
C GLY A 257 -0.56 16.05 -0.61
N LEU A 258 -0.92 14.92 -1.23
CA LEU A 258 -2.32 14.48 -1.37
C LEU A 258 -2.44 12.98 -1.15
N THR A 259 -3.58 12.56 -0.61
CA THR A 259 -3.95 11.14 -0.51
C THR A 259 -3.96 10.48 -1.88
N GLY A 260 -3.40 9.27 -1.98
CA GLY A 260 -3.47 8.46 -3.20
C GLY A 260 -2.50 8.86 -4.31
N ARG A 261 -1.43 9.61 -4.01
CA ARG A 261 -0.40 9.98 -5.01
C ARG A 261 0.83 9.06 -5.03
N LYS A 262 0.84 7.99 -4.22
CA LYS A 262 1.93 7.01 -4.16
C LYS A 262 1.46 5.59 -4.45
N ILE A 263 0.48 5.46 -5.39
CA ILE A 263 -0.19 4.19 -5.68
C ILE A 263 0.76 3.09 -6.18
N ILE A 264 1.84 3.44 -6.85
CA ILE A 264 2.84 2.48 -7.31
C ILE A 264 3.77 2.06 -6.16
N VAL A 265 4.12 2.98 -5.26
CA VAL A 265 4.83 2.69 -4.00
C VAL A 265 3.97 1.81 -3.10
N ASP A 266 2.67 2.08 -3.03
CA ASP A 266 1.72 1.32 -2.21
C ASP A 266 1.57 -0.13 -2.66
N THR A 267 1.87 -0.45 -3.91
CA THR A 267 1.66 -1.76 -4.54
C THR A 267 2.98 -2.48 -4.85
N TYR A 268 3.39 -2.53 -6.10
CA TYR A 268 4.48 -3.42 -6.55
C TYR A 268 5.68 -2.69 -7.15
N GLY A 269 5.79 -1.36 -6.96
CA GLY A 269 6.94 -0.57 -7.41
C GLY A 269 7.13 -0.55 -8.93
N GLY A 270 6.06 -0.75 -9.70
CA GLY A 270 6.08 -0.78 -11.16
C GLY A 270 6.30 -2.17 -11.78
N MET A 271 6.51 -3.23 -10.96
CA MET A 271 6.68 -4.59 -11.49
C MET A 271 5.40 -5.18 -12.05
N ALA A 272 4.25 -4.81 -11.50
CA ALA A 272 2.92 -5.20 -11.97
C ALA A 272 2.19 -4.02 -12.61
N ARG A 273 1.15 -4.35 -13.40
CA ARG A 273 0.17 -3.37 -13.87
C ARG A 273 -0.60 -2.78 -12.70
N HIS A 274 -1.25 -1.65 -12.92
CA HIS A 274 -2.06 -0.96 -11.91
C HIS A 274 -3.36 -0.44 -12.53
N GLY A 275 -4.47 -0.58 -11.83
CA GLY A 275 -5.78 -0.12 -12.30
C GLY A 275 -6.02 1.38 -12.14
N GLY A 276 -5.18 2.07 -11.36
CA GLY A 276 -5.27 3.52 -11.12
C GLY A 276 -5.97 3.90 -9.81
N GLY A 277 -6.68 2.99 -9.15
CA GLY A 277 -7.39 3.26 -7.90
C GLY A 277 -6.44 3.42 -6.71
N ALA A 278 -6.62 4.48 -5.92
CA ALA A 278 -5.95 4.69 -4.63
C ALA A 278 -6.67 3.93 -3.52
N PHE A 279 -5.94 3.61 -2.42
CA PHE A 279 -6.45 2.82 -1.30
C PHE A 279 -6.82 3.67 -0.09
N SER A 280 -5.89 4.51 0.38
CA SER A 280 -6.03 5.25 1.64
C SER A 280 -7.29 6.10 1.68
N GLY A 281 -7.96 6.13 2.83
CA GLY A 281 -9.19 6.87 3.07
C GLY A 281 -10.47 6.19 2.57
N LYS A 282 -10.38 5.05 1.88
CA LYS A 282 -11.54 4.30 1.35
C LYS A 282 -11.89 3.13 2.25
N ASP A 283 -13.17 3.02 2.63
CA ASP A 283 -13.71 1.82 3.29
C ASP A 283 -13.77 0.62 2.32
N PRO A 284 -13.89 -0.62 2.83
CA PRO A 284 -13.78 -1.83 2.00
C PRO A 284 -14.94 -2.07 1.02
N SER A 285 -15.99 -1.27 1.01
CA SER A 285 -17.01 -1.30 -0.06
C SER A 285 -16.46 -0.81 -1.40
N LYS A 286 -15.37 -0.04 -1.37
CA LYS A 286 -14.67 0.43 -2.56
C LYS A 286 -13.74 -0.68 -3.06
N VAL A 287 -14.11 -1.26 -4.21
CA VAL A 287 -13.37 -2.38 -4.84
C VAL A 287 -11.94 -2.01 -5.23
N ASP A 288 -11.64 -0.73 -5.46
CA ASP A 288 -10.26 -0.26 -5.64
C ASP A 288 -9.34 -0.79 -4.53
N ARG A 289 -9.80 -0.77 -3.29
CA ARG A 289 -9.06 -1.25 -2.12
C ARG A 289 -9.29 -2.73 -1.87
N SER A 290 -10.51 -3.16 -1.65
CA SER A 290 -10.83 -4.53 -1.24
C SER A 290 -10.45 -5.56 -2.30
N ALA A 291 -10.76 -5.31 -3.56
CA ALA A 291 -10.42 -6.24 -4.63
C ALA A 291 -8.91 -6.25 -4.95
N SER A 292 -8.19 -5.13 -4.79
CA SER A 292 -6.73 -5.15 -4.90
C SER A 292 -6.09 -6.02 -3.81
N TYR A 293 -6.61 -5.98 -2.59
CA TYR A 293 -6.16 -6.86 -1.51
C TYR A 293 -6.49 -8.33 -1.81
N ALA A 294 -7.70 -8.60 -2.33
CA ALA A 294 -8.07 -9.95 -2.77
C ALA A 294 -7.16 -10.45 -3.90
N MET A 295 -6.84 -9.62 -4.89
CA MET A 295 -5.95 -10.02 -5.98
C MET A 295 -4.53 -10.29 -5.49
N ARG A 296 -4.02 -9.53 -4.50
CA ARG A 296 -2.77 -9.88 -3.82
C ARG A 296 -2.85 -11.25 -3.14
N TRP A 297 -3.92 -11.51 -2.39
CA TRP A 297 -4.16 -12.79 -1.73
C TRP A 297 -4.18 -13.95 -2.72
N VAL A 298 -4.92 -13.82 -3.84
CA VAL A 298 -4.96 -14.82 -4.91
C VAL A 298 -3.58 -15.06 -5.52
N ALA A 299 -2.91 -14.00 -6.00
CA ALA A 299 -1.61 -14.13 -6.66
C ALA A 299 -0.56 -14.77 -5.73
N LYS A 300 -0.57 -14.38 -4.44
CA LYS A 300 0.33 -14.93 -3.44
C LYS A 300 0.10 -16.42 -3.21
N ASN A 301 -1.15 -16.86 -3.12
CA ASN A 301 -1.50 -18.26 -2.97
C ASN A 301 -1.14 -19.10 -4.22
N VAL A 302 -1.32 -18.56 -5.42
CA VAL A 302 -0.90 -19.21 -6.67
C VAL A 302 0.61 -19.47 -6.68
N VAL A 303 1.42 -18.48 -6.33
CA VAL A 303 2.88 -18.63 -6.27
C VAL A 303 3.29 -19.55 -5.13
N ALA A 304 2.71 -19.41 -3.94
CA ALA A 304 2.98 -20.29 -2.80
C ALA A 304 2.57 -21.77 -3.04
N ALA A 305 1.54 -22.00 -3.86
CA ALA A 305 1.15 -23.33 -4.29
C ALA A 305 2.14 -23.98 -5.28
N GLY A 306 3.10 -23.21 -5.81
CA GLY A 306 4.05 -23.65 -6.80
C GLY A 306 3.47 -23.76 -8.22
N LEU A 307 2.32 -23.14 -8.47
CA LEU A 307 1.65 -23.19 -9.79
C LEU A 307 2.32 -22.26 -10.80
N ALA A 308 2.99 -21.21 -10.34
CA ALA A 308 3.84 -20.31 -11.12
C ALA A 308 4.89 -19.69 -10.21
N ARG A 309 6.02 -19.22 -10.77
CA ARG A 309 7.02 -18.43 -10.04
C ARG A 309 6.65 -16.94 -9.99
N ARG A 310 5.86 -16.49 -10.95
CA ARG A 310 5.31 -15.14 -11.06
C ARG A 310 3.84 -15.24 -11.45
N CYS A 311 3.01 -14.50 -10.79
CA CYS A 311 1.59 -14.44 -11.08
C CYS A 311 1.10 -13.00 -10.97
N GLU A 312 0.53 -12.49 -12.05
CA GLU A 312 -0.30 -11.30 -12.07
C GLU A 312 -1.74 -11.71 -12.32
N ILE A 313 -2.66 -11.19 -11.54
CA ILE A 313 -4.08 -11.41 -11.75
C ILE A 313 -4.82 -10.09 -11.83
N GLN A 314 -5.72 -9.98 -12.80
CA GLN A 314 -6.64 -8.86 -12.94
C GLN A 314 -8.06 -9.29 -12.61
N VAL A 315 -8.78 -8.43 -11.92
CA VAL A 315 -10.25 -8.52 -11.79
C VAL A 315 -10.87 -7.20 -12.23
N ALA A 316 -12.04 -7.27 -12.85
CA ALA A 316 -12.79 -6.09 -13.28
C ALA A 316 -14.23 -6.15 -12.76
N TYR A 317 -14.78 -5.01 -12.35
CA TYR A 317 -16.16 -4.86 -11.90
C TYR A 317 -16.88 -3.78 -12.69
N ALA A 318 -18.22 -3.95 -12.82
CA ALA A 318 -19.14 -2.90 -13.19
C ALA A 318 -19.79 -2.33 -11.90
N ILE A 319 -20.01 -1.02 -11.85
CA ILE A 319 -20.69 -0.39 -10.71
C ILE A 319 -22.02 -1.08 -10.43
N GLY A 320 -22.29 -1.38 -9.17
CA GLY A 320 -23.53 -2.01 -8.73
C GLY A 320 -23.65 -3.50 -9.08
N SER A 321 -22.65 -4.15 -9.72
CA SER A 321 -22.64 -5.59 -9.94
C SER A 321 -22.04 -6.33 -8.75
N ALA A 322 -22.66 -7.44 -8.33
CA ALA A 322 -22.09 -8.32 -7.30
C ALA A 322 -21.01 -9.25 -7.87
N HIS A 323 -21.04 -9.55 -9.17
CA HIS A 323 -20.06 -10.44 -9.80
C HIS A 323 -19.02 -9.69 -10.60
N PRO A 324 -17.74 -10.14 -10.61
CA PRO A 324 -16.75 -9.66 -11.55
C PRO A 324 -17.23 -9.79 -13.00
N VAL A 325 -16.89 -8.81 -13.83
CA VAL A 325 -17.17 -8.85 -15.27
C VAL A 325 -16.04 -9.49 -16.07
N GLY A 326 -14.88 -9.69 -15.44
CA GLY A 326 -13.73 -10.36 -16.05
C GLY A 326 -12.63 -10.67 -15.04
N ILE A 327 -11.93 -11.79 -15.27
CA ILE A 327 -10.75 -12.19 -14.53
C ILE A 327 -9.71 -12.64 -15.55
N TYR A 328 -8.46 -12.21 -15.38
CA TYR A 328 -7.34 -12.54 -16.24
C TYR A 328 -6.13 -12.94 -15.40
N VAL A 329 -5.41 -13.98 -15.82
CA VAL A 329 -4.17 -14.46 -15.20
C VAL A 329 -3.04 -14.38 -16.20
N GLU A 330 -1.88 -13.92 -15.75
CA GLU A 330 -0.62 -13.87 -16.48
C GLU A 330 0.50 -14.43 -15.61
N THR A 331 1.25 -15.39 -16.11
CA THR A 331 2.34 -16.03 -15.37
C THR A 331 3.73 -15.73 -15.95
N PHE A 332 3.80 -14.91 -16.99
CA PHE A 332 5.05 -14.50 -17.63
C PHE A 332 5.91 -15.69 -18.11
N GLY A 333 5.26 -16.78 -18.53
CA GLY A 333 5.92 -18.01 -18.96
C GLY A 333 6.56 -18.83 -17.83
N THR A 334 6.15 -18.60 -16.58
CA THR A 334 6.67 -19.33 -15.41
C THR A 334 5.70 -20.38 -14.85
N ALA A 335 4.56 -20.58 -15.50
CA ALA A 335 3.53 -21.52 -15.08
C ALA A 335 4.05 -22.98 -15.08
N ALA A 336 3.72 -23.72 -14.04
CA ALA A 336 3.95 -25.16 -13.95
C ALA A 336 2.86 -25.96 -14.66
N VAL A 337 1.70 -25.37 -14.89
CA VAL A 337 0.52 -25.95 -15.58
C VAL A 337 -0.07 -24.88 -16.50
N PRO A 338 -0.92 -25.22 -17.50
CA PRO A 338 -1.55 -24.23 -18.37
C PRO A 338 -2.30 -23.14 -17.58
N GLU A 339 -2.20 -21.89 -18.02
CA GLU A 339 -2.80 -20.74 -17.33
C GLU A 339 -4.32 -20.85 -17.22
N GLU A 340 -4.98 -21.47 -18.20
CA GLU A 340 -6.41 -21.74 -18.16
C GLU A 340 -6.81 -22.66 -16.98
N ARG A 341 -5.94 -23.58 -16.59
CA ARG A 341 -6.15 -24.42 -15.40
C ARG A 341 -5.98 -23.63 -14.12
N ILE A 342 -4.98 -22.74 -14.07
CA ILE A 342 -4.79 -21.81 -12.92
C ILE A 342 -6.02 -20.93 -12.77
N LEU A 343 -6.52 -20.35 -13.86
CA LEU A 343 -7.72 -19.50 -13.85
C LEU A 343 -8.96 -20.30 -13.39
N ALA A 344 -9.13 -21.55 -13.85
CA ALA A 344 -10.23 -22.42 -13.42
C ALA A 344 -10.15 -22.69 -11.90
N ALA A 345 -8.97 -23.05 -11.39
CA ALA A 345 -8.74 -23.27 -9.96
C ALA A 345 -8.97 -22.01 -9.12
N VAL A 346 -8.54 -20.83 -9.60
CA VAL A 346 -8.82 -19.56 -8.94
C VAL A 346 -10.33 -19.31 -8.83
N ASN A 347 -11.09 -19.53 -9.90
CA ASN A 347 -12.55 -19.35 -9.89
C ASN A 347 -13.28 -20.36 -8.98
N GLU A 348 -12.72 -21.56 -8.77
CA GLU A 348 -13.27 -22.57 -7.87
C GLU A 348 -12.98 -22.25 -6.40
N VAL A 349 -11.77 -21.76 -6.10
CA VAL A 349 -11.26 -21.63 -4.72
C VAL A 349 -11.62 -20.28 -4.10
N PHE A 350 -11.76 -19.21 -4.91
CA PHE A 350 -11.95 -17.84 -4.42
C PHE A 350 -13.30 -17.27 -4.86
N ASP A 351 -14.07 -16.81 -3.90
CA ASP A 351 -15.28 -16.02 -4.18
C ASP A 351 -14.87 -14.54 -4.28
N LEU A 352 -14.91 -14.00 -5.49
CA LEU A 352 -14.47 -12.63 -5.79
C LEU A 352 -15.62 -11.62 -5.83
N ARG A 353 -16.79 -11.96 -5.28
CA ARG A 353 -17.85 -11.00 -5.04
C ARG A 353 -17.41 -9.99 -3.95
N PRO A 354 -17.74 -8.69 -4.06
CA PRO A 354 -17.33 -7.69 -3.08
C PRO A 354 -17.64 -8.06 -1.62
N ALA A 355 -18.85 -8.55 -1.34
CA ALA A 355 -19.23 -8.96 0.00
C ALA A 355 -18.42 -10.18 0.50
N ALA A 356 -18.11 -11.14 -0.38
CA ALA A 356 -17.28 -12.29 -0.04
C ALA A 356 -15.84 -11.87 0.28
N ILE A 357 -15.26 -10.98 -0.49
CA ILE A 357 -13.92 -10.41 -0.24
C ILE A 357 -13.86 -9.76 1.15
N VAL A 358 -14.86 -8.92 1.46
CA VAL A 358 -14.93 -8.23 2.77
C VAL A 358 -15.01 -9.25 3.91
N ARG A 359 -15.81 -10.30 3.77
CA ARG A 359 -15.93 -11.37 4.73
C ARG A 359 -14.64 -12.18 4.88
N ASP A 360 -14.08 -12.67 3.76
CA ASP A 360 -12.97 -13.63 3.77
C ASP A 360 -11.65 -13.01 4.22
N LEU A 361 -11.47 -11.73 3.93
CA LEU A 361 -10.31 -10.95 4.38
C LEU A 361 -10.57 -10.16 5.68
N ASP A 362 -11.78 -10.28 6.27
CA ASP A 362 -12.16 -9.61 7.53
C ASP A 362 -11.83 -8.10 7.52
N LEU A 363 -12.34 -7.40 6.49
CA LEU A 363 -11.97 -6.01 6.18
C LEU A 363 -12.77 -4.95 6.95
N LEU A 364 -13.77 -5.31 7.77
CA LEU A 364 -14.54 -4.34 8.54
C LEU A 364 -13.84 -3.86 9.82
N ARG A 365 -12.64 -4.34 10.08
CA ARG A 365 -11.82 -3.94 11.24
C ARG A 365 -11.04 -2.66 10.98
N PRO A 366 -10.68 -1.90 12.04
CA PRO A 366 -9.82 -0.72 11.94
C PRO A 366 -8.34 -1.13 11.76
N ILE A 367 -7.94 -1.53 10.56
CA ILE A 367 -6.61 -2.07 10.23
C ILE A 367 -5.84 -1.21 9.21
N TYR A 368 -6.44 -0.14 8.74
CA TYR A 368 -5.99 0.59 7.55
C TYR A 368 -4.87 1.58 7.83
N ARG A 369 -4.87 2.23 8.99
CA ARG A 369 -3.78 3.13 9.40
C ARG A 369 -2.39 2.49 9.30
N ALA A 370 -2.28 1.19 9.58
CA ALA A 370 -1.02 0.46 9.49
C ALA A 370 -0.53 0.26 8.05
N THR A 371 -1.40 0.40 7.04
CA THR A 371 -1.04 0.25 5.62
C THR A 371 -0.48 1.52 4.99
N SER A 372 -0.68 2.68 5.62
CA SER A 372 -0.44 4.00 5.03
C SER A 372 1.02 4.31 4.67
N ALA A 373 2.00 3.52 5.09
CA ALA A 373 3.41 3.66 4.74
C ALA A 373 4.07 2.29 4.57
N TYR A 374 5.15 2.24 3.80
CA TYR A 374 5.98 1.05 3.56
C TYR A 374 5.27 -0.09 2.81
N GLY A 375 4.31 0.27 1.95
CA GLY A 375 3.54 -0.64 1.10
C GLY A 375 2.38 -1.34 1.80
N HIS A 376 1.34 -1.63 1.04
CA HIS A 376 0.18 -2.39 1.49
C HIS A 376 0.41 -3.91 1.45
N PHE A 377 1.46 -4.35 0.72
CA PHE A 377 1.76 -5.76 0.48
C PHE A 377 3.15 -6.16 0.99
N GLY A 378 3.33 -7.47 1.20
CA GLY A 378 4.60 -8.06 1.60
C GLY A 378 4.96 -7.91 3.08
N ARG A 379 3.99 -7.57 3.94
CA ARG A 379 4.20 -7.44 5.38
C ARG A 379 3.30 -8.40 6.17
N PRO A 380 3.81 -9.03 7.23
CA PRO A 380 3.00 -9.92 8.06
C PRO A 380 1.91 -9.14 8.82
N GLY A 381 0.87 -9.86 9.23
CA GLY A 381 -0.21 -9.32 10.05
C GLY A 381 -1.44 -8.86 9.27
N PHE A 382 -1.37 -8.80 7.94
CA PHE A 382 -2.52 -8.52 7.09
C PHE A 382 -3.15 -9.81 6.55
N THR A 383 -4.47 -9.85 6.49
CA THR A 383 -5.23 -11.05 6.06
C THR A 383 -5.00 -11.42 4.60
N TRP A 384 -4.74 -10.45 3.75
CA TRP A 384 -4.41 -10.69 2.32
C TRP A 384 -2.97 -11.19 2.09
N GLU A 385 -2.17 -11.30 3.14
CA GLU A 385 -0.82 -11.85 3.07
C GLU A 385 -0.75 -13.33 3.51
N VAL A 386 -1.86 -13.94 3.91
CA VAL A 386 -1.89 -15.35 4.30
C VAL A 386 -1.94 -16.28 3.07
N THR A 387 -1.34 -17.47 3.22
CA THR A 387 -1.28 -18.51 2.17
C THR A 387 -2.16 -19.71 2.52
N ASP A 388 -3.38 -19.43 2.94
CA ASP A 388 -4.35 -20.40 3.48
C ASP A 388 -5.12 -21.19 2.40
N ARG A 389 -4.97 -20.84 1.12
CA ARG A 389 -5.62 -21.48 -0.02
C ARG A 389 -4.70 -22.38 -0.84
N VAL A 390 -3.46 -22.56 -0.43
CA VAL A 390 -2.45 -23.36 -1.17
C VAL A 390 -2.92 -24.78 -1.45
N GLU A 391 -3.41 -25.49 -0.42
CA GLU A 391 -3.84 -26.89 -0.59
C GLU A 391 -5.12 -26.99 -1.44
N ALA A 392 -6.07 -26.05 -1.30
CA ALA A 392 -7.26 -26.00 -2.13
C ALA A 392 -6.92 -25.78 -3.61
N LEU A 393 -6.00 -24.86 -3.91
CA LEU A 393 -5.51 -24.62 -5.27
C LEU A 393 -4.83 -25.87 -5.86
N ARG A 394 -4.02 -26.58 -5.08
CA ARG A 394 -3.36 -27.83 -5.54
C ARG A 394 -4.36 -28.94 -5.84
N GLN A 395 -5.48 -28.99 -5.12
CA GLN A 395 -6.54 -30.01 -5.33
C GLN A 395 -7.43 -29.67 -6.52
N ALA A 396 -7.57 -28.38 -6.87
CA ALA A 396 -8.36 -27.90 -8.00
C ALA A 396 -7.63 -27.99 -9.36
N ILE A 397 -6.31 -28.28 -9.36
CA ILE A 397 -5.49 -28.50 -10.55
C ILE A 397 -5.49 -29.99 -10.94
#